data_3bbe267eb35559687eed0e74191c45a0
#
_entry.id   3bbe267eb35559687eed0e74191c45a0
#
_cell.length_a   1.000
_cell.length_b   1.000
_cell.length_c   1.000
_cell.angle_alpha   90.00
_cell.angle_beta   90.00
_cell.angle_gamma   90.00
#
_symmetry.space_group_name_H-M   'P 1'
#
loop_
_entity.id
_entity.type
_entity.pdbx_description
1 polymer ?
#
loop_
_entity_poly.entity_id
_entity_poly.type
_entity_poly.pdbx_seq_one_letter_code
_entity_poly.pdbx_strand_id
1 'polypeptide(L)'
;MNQPIPEVTENDVIRIIQRDFPDKQFDAVMSILNDYGTENWQRGVNRVRLAVLKLAGGDLQALRREIDVTKSDYRDVLASAEYPEYMQKVSPSGGLAEEERERIIRADWTQYQSWLNRGQDEQNSGTEGV
;
A
#
# COMPACT_ATOMS: atom_id res chain seq x y z
N MET A 1 -10.46 4.47 18.90
CA MET A 1 -9.18 4.82 18.29
C MET A 1 -9.30 4.84 16.77
N ASN A 2 -8.85 5.91 16.16
CA ASN A 2 -8.86 6.02 14.70
C ASN A 2 -7.67 5.26 14.11
N GLN A 3 -7.89 4.67 12.94
CA GLN A 3 -6.82 4.02 12.21
C GLN A 3 -5.81 5.06 11.74
N PRO A 4 -4.50 4.84 11.96
CA PRO A 4 -3.50 5.77 11.46
C PRO A 4 -3.44 5.75 9.94
N ILE A 5 -3.08 6.90 9.36
CA ILE A 5 -2.98 7.05 7.91
C ILE A 5 -1.50 7.18 7.56
N PRO A 6 -0.97 6.33 6.65
CA PRO A 6 0.43 6.44 6.26
C PRO A 6 0.71 7.77 5.56
N GLU A 7 1.81 8.39 5.93
CA GLU A 7 2.32 9.57 5.23
C GLU A 7 3.32 9.11 4.18
N VAL A 8 2.96 9.28 2.92
CA VAL A 8 3.75 8.77 1.81
C VAL A 8 3.87 9.83 0.72
N THR A 9 4.93 9.72 -0.06
CA THR A 9 5.27 10.69 -1.10
C THR A 9 5.42 10.00 -2.45
N GLU A 10 5.53 10.81 -3.51
CA GLU A 10 5.83 10.28 -4.83
C GLU A 10 7.17 9.54 -4.86
N ASN A 11 8.15 10.00 -4.07
CA ASN A 11 9.44 9.30 -3.98
C ASN A 11 9.27 7.88 -3.43
N ASP A 12 8.35 7.69 -2.48
CA ASP A 12 8.05 6.35 -1.98
C ASP A 12 7.49 5.47 -3.09
N VAL A 13 6.59 6.01 -3.91
CA VAL A 13 6.02 5.27 -5.04
C VAL A 13 7.13 4.81 -5.99
N ILE A 14 8.00 5.73 -6.38
CA ILE A 14 9.11 5.43 -7.30
C ILE A 14 10.04 4.37 -6.69
N ARG A 15 10.37 4.51 -5.42
CA ARG A 15 11.26 3.57 -4.73
C ARG A 15 10.68 2.16 -4.71
N ILE A 16 9.38 2.03 -4.44
CA ILE A 16 8.74 0.71 -4.42
C ILE A 16 8.68 0.10 -5.82
N ILE A 17 8.42 0.90 -6.85
CA ILE A 17 8.44 0.40 -8.22
C ILE A 17 9.83 -0.17 -8.55
N GLN A 18 10.88 0.57 -8.21
CA GLN A 18 12.25 0.14 -8.50
C GLN A 18 12.65 -1.08 -7.69
N ARG A 19 12.08 -1.26 -6.51
CA ARG A 19 12.35 -2.42 -5.67
C ARG A 19 11.66 -3.68 -6.18
N ASP A 20 10.38 -3.55 -6.59
CA ASP A 20 9.51 -4.71 -6.82
C ASP A 20 9.42 -5.11 -8.30
N PHE A 21 9.77 -4.21 -9.23
CA PHE A 21 9.67 -4.46 -10.66
C PHE A 21 11.03 -4.30 -11.33
N PRO A 22 11.31 -5.06 -12.40
CA PRO A 22 12.52 -4.84 -13.18
C PRO A 22 12.56 -3.44 -13.80
N ASP A 23 13.75 -2.88 -14.00
CA ASP A 23 13.92 -1.55 -14.56
C ASP A 23 13.21 -1.39 -15.90
N LYS A 24 13.22 -2.43 -16.73
CA LYS A 24 12.58 -2.40 -18.04
C LYS A 24 11.07 -2.24 -17.96
N GLN A 25 10.46 -2.51 -16.81
CA GLN A 25 9.02 -2.39 -16.63
C GLN A 25 8.61 -1.06 -15.98
N PHE A 26 9.56 -0.22 -15.61
CA PHE A 26 9.29 1.02 -14.88
C PHE A 26 8.25 1.89 -15.60
N ASP A 27 8.44 2.14 -16.89
CA ASP A 27 7.53 2.98 -17.67
C ASP A 27 6.13 2.37 -17.76
N ALA A 28 6.05 1.05 -17.91
CA ALA A 28 4.77 0.35 -17.94
C ALA A 28 4.03 0.48 -16.61
N VAL A 29 4.75 0.32 -15.50
CA VAL A 29 4.17 0.46 -14.16
C VAL A 29 3.67 1.88 -13.95
N MET A 30 4.47 2.89 -14.30
CA MET A 30 4.06 4.28 -14.17
C MET A 30 2.82 4.59 -15.01
N SER A 31 2.77 4.06 -16.23
CA SER A 31 1.61 4.25 -17.11
C SER A 31 0.33 3.67 -16.48
N ILE A 32 0.43 2.48 -15.89
CA ILE A 32 -0.71 1.84 -15.22
C ILE A 32 -1.15 2.67 -14.01
N LEU A 33 -0.20 3.09 -13.18
CA LEU A 33 -0.51 3.87 -11.98
C LEU A 33 -1.13 5.22 -12.31
N ASN A 34 -0.74 5.81 -13.44
CA ASN A 34 -1.26 7.11 -13.85
C ASN A 34 -2.75 7.07 -14.25
N ASP A 35 -3.32 5.88 -14.41
CA ASP A 35 -4.76 5.74 -14.59
C ASP A 35 -5.55 6.20 -13.36
N TYR A 36 -4.92 6.26 -12.20
CA TYR A 36 -5.53 6.83 -11.02
C TYR A 36 -4.84 8.15 -10.68
N GLY A 37 -5.61 9.17 -10.38
CA GLY A 37 -5.09 10.48 -9.98
C GLY A 37 -5.28 11.57 -11.02
N THR A 38 -5.97 11.25 -12.14
CA THR A 38 -6.20 12.20 -13.22
C THR A 38 -7.48 13.01 -13.02
N GLU A 39 -8.37 12.56 -12.15
CA GLU A 39 -9.64 13.22 -11.89
C GLU A 39 -9.59 14.02 -10.60
N ASN A 40 -10.28 15.16 -10.57
CA ASN A 40 -10.27 16.04 -9.41
C ASN A 40 -10.80 15.40 -8.12
N TRP A 41 -11.70 14.43 -8.26
CA TRP A 41 -12.29 13.75 -7.10
C TRP A 41 -11.40 12.65 -6.52
N GLN A 42 -10.37 12.25 -7.25
CA GLN A 42 -9.46 11.19 -6.79
C GLN A 42 -8.49 11.76 -5.73
N ARG A 43 -8.52 11.15 -4.55
CA ARG A 43 -7.77 11.61 -3.38
C ARG A 43 -6.65 10.67 -3.02
N GLY A 44 -5.68 11.19 -2.27
CA GLY A 44 -4.61 10.37 -1.72
C GLY A 44 -3.84 9.61 -2.77
N VAL A 45 -3.49 10.25 -3.87
CA VAL A 45 -2.94 9.59 -5.07
C VAL A 45 -1.75 8.70 -4.72
N ASN A 46 -0.78 9.21 -3.97
CA ASN A 46 0.42 8.42 -3.64
C ASN A 46 0.08 7.25 -2.72
N ARG A 47 -0.80 7.47 -1.76
CA ARG A 47 -1.25 6.43 -0.83
C ARG A 47 -1.96 5.31 -1.57
N VAL A 48 -2.85 5.66 -2.49
CA VAL A 48 -3.60 4.67 -3.29
C VAL A 48 -2.66 3.90 -4.21
N ARG A 49 -1.73 4.61 -4.87
CA ARG A 49 -0.75 3.96 -5.75
C ARG A 49 0.12 2.97 -5.00
N LEU A 50 0.54 3.30 -3.77
CA LEU A 50 1.30 2.37 -2.94
C LEU A 50 0.47 1.16 -2.53
N ALA A 51 -0.81 1.37 -2.22
CA ALA A 51 -1.71 0.26 -1.91
C ALA A 51 -1.82 -0.71 -3.08
N VAL A 52 -1.99 -0.18 -4.29
CA VAL A 52 -2.04 -0.97 -5.52
C VAL A 52 -0.74 -1.75 -5.71
N LEU A 53 0.40 -1.09 -5.52
CA LEU A 53 1.71 -1.74 -5.65
C LEU A 53 1.89 -2.87 -4.65
N LYS A 54 1.44 -2.67 -3.41
CA LYS A 54 1.53 -3.71 -2.38
C LYS A 54 0.72 -4.94 -2.77
N LEU A 55 -0.51 -4.74 -3.22
CA LEU A 55 -1.39 -5.84 -3.60
C LEU A 55 -0.93 -6.54 -4.88
N ALA A 56 -0.26 -5.81 -5.77
CA ALA A 56 0.25 -6.39 -7.01
C ALA A 56 1.44 -7.34 -6.80
N GLY A 57 2.26 -7.06 -5.77
CA GLY A 57 3.38 -7.95 -5.44
C GLY A 57 4.39 -8.15 -6.56
N GLY A 58 4.62 -7.13 -7.39
CA GLY A 58 5.59 -7.20 -8.47
C GLY A 58 5.05 -7.79 -9.78
N ASP A 59 3.76 -8.02 -9.88
CA ASP A 59 3.11 -8.61 -11.06
C ASP A 59 2.33 -7.54 -11.83
N LEU A 60 2.68 -7.33 -13.11
CA LEU A 60 2.03 -6.32 -13.94
C LEU A 60 0.54 -6.59 -14.16
N GLN A 61 0.15 -7.84 -14.32
CA GLN A 61 -1.25 -8.18 -14.52
C GLN A 61 -2.08 -7.90 -13.27
N ALA A 62 -1.52 -8.24 -12.11
CA ALA A 62 -2.16 -7.94 -10.83
C ALA A 62 -2.26 -6.44 -10.64
N LEU A 63 -1.24 -5.69 -11.03
CA LEU A 63 -1.24 -4.22 -10.96
C LEU A 63 -2.40 -3.64 -11.77
N ARG A 64 -2.61 -4.12 -12.97
CA ARG A 64 -3.72 -3.67 -13.84
C ARG A 64 -5.07 -3.95 -13.22
N ARG A 65 -5.24 -5.15 -12.64
CA ARG A 65 -6.49 -5.50 -11.96
C ARG A 65 -6.77 -4.58 -10.78
N GLU A 66 -5.74 -4.31 -9.99
CA GLU A 66 -5.91 -3.49 -8.78
C GLU A 66 -6.20 -2.03 -9.13
N ILE A 67 -5.61 -1.50 -10.19
CA ILE A 67 -5.92 -0.16 -10.65
C ILE A 67 -7.38 -0.06 -11.11
N ASP A 68 -7.89 -1.08 -11.80
CA ASP A 68 -9.28 -1.10 -12.23
C ASP A 68 -10.23 -1.12 -11.04
N VAL A 69 -9.94 -1.91 -10.02
CA VAL A 69 -10.71 -1.93 -8.77
C VAL A 69 -10.68 -0.55 -8.11
N THR A 70 -9.52 0.08 -8.11
CA THR A 70 -9.31 1.40 -7.51
C THR A 70 -10.21 2.46 -8.15
N LYS A 71 -10.39 2.39 -9.46
CA LYS A 71 -11.25 3.34 -10.16
C LYS A 71 -12.72 3.19 -9.77
N SER A 72 -13.12 2.00 -9.34
CA SER A 72 -14.47 1.74 -8.84
C SER A 72 -14.61 2.05 -7.36
N ASP A 73 -13.65 1.59 -6.55
CA ASP A 73 -13.67 1.83 -5.11
C ASP A 73 -12.26 1.79 -4.53
N TYR A 74 -11.61 2.96 -4.48
CA TYR A 74 -10.25 3.07 -3.97
C TYR A 74 -10.16 2.71 -2.48
N ARG A 75 -11.25 2.87 -1.72
CA ARG A 75 -11.23 2.59 -0.28
C ARG A 75 -11.07 1.11 0.00
N ASP A 76 -11.64 0.27 -0.83
CA ASP A 76 -11.50 -1.18 -0.71
C ASP A 76 -10.05 -1.61 -0.89
N VAL A 77 -9.37 -1.03 -1.88
CA VAL A 77 -7.97 -1.29 -2.14
C VAL A 77 -7.09 -0.81 -0.98
N LEU A 78 -7.36 0.39 -0.46
CA LEU A 78 -6.61 0.92 0.69
C LEU A 78 -6.74 -0.01 1.90
N ALA A 79 -7.96 -0.43 2.21
CA ALA A 79 -8.19 -1.28 3.37
C ALA A 79 -7.48 -2.63 3.22
N SER A 80 -7.55 -3.22 2.03
CA SER A 80 -6.89 -4.51 1.76
C SER A 80 -5.38 -4.44 1.89
N ALA A 81 -4.77 -3.31 1.51
CA ALA A 81 -3.32 -3.14 1.59
C ALA A 81 -2.86 -2.74 2.98
N GLU A 82 -3.58 -1.82 3.62
CA GLU A 82 -3.16 -1.22 4.89
C GLU A 82 -3.67 -1.97 6.11
N TYR A 83 -4.87 -2.55 6.02
CA TYR A 83 -5.52 -3.18 7.18
C TYR A 83 -6.10 -4.55 6.83
N PRO A 84 -5.29 -5.46 6.26
CA PRO A 84 -5.80 -6.76 5.82
C PRO A 84 -6.34 -7.61 6.96
N GLU A 85 -5.68 -7.64 8.11
CA GLU A 85 -6.14 -8.44 9.24
C GLU A 85 -7.44 -7.88 9.83
N TYR A 86 -7.50 -6.55 9.95
CA TYR A 86 -8.70 -5.89 10.44
C TYR A 86 -9.91 -6.21 9.56
N MET A 87 -9.72 -6.18 8.25
CA MET A 87 -10.81 -6.49 7.31
C MET A 87 -11.33 -7.91 7.46
N GLN A 88 -10.42 -8.86 7.74
CA GLN A 88 -10.81 -10.26 7.90
C GLN A 88 -11.54 -10.52 9.22
N LYS A 89 -11.15 -9.83 10.28
CA LYS A 89 -11.63 -10.12 11.63
C LYS A 89 -12.80 -9.26 12.06
N VAL A 90 -13.00 -8.10 11.42
CA VAL A 90 -14.13 -7.25 11.76
C VAL A 90 -15.38 -7.76 11.06
N SER A 91 -16.35 -8.18 11.86
CA SER A 91 -17.63 -8.66 11.37
C SER A 91 -18.61 -7.48 11.23
N PRO A 92 -19.54 -7.51 10.25
CA PRO A 92 -20.59 -6.51 10.17
C PRO A 92 -21.46 -6.43 11.43
N SER A 93 -21.55 -7.53 12.18
CA SER A 93 -22.30 -7.55 13.45
C SER A 93 -21.52 -6.98 14.62
N GLY A 94 -20.28 -6.55 14.41
CA GLY A 94 -19.39 -6.10 15.46
C GLY A 94 -18.81 -7.28 16.20
N GLY A 95 -18.35 -7.08 17.41
CA GLY A 95 -17.95 -8.17 18.28
C GLY A 95 -16.51 -8.23 18.69
N LEU A 96 -15.68 -7.31 18.21
CA LEU A 96 -14.32 -7.22 18.72
C LEU A 96 -14.29 -6.30 19.94
N ALA A 97 -13.61 -6.75 21.00
CA ALA A 97 -13.30 -5.88 22.13
C ALA A 97 -12.37 -4.77 21.65
N GLU A 98 -12.48 -3.61 22.29
CA GLU A 98 -11.68 -2.45 21.90
C GLU A 98 -10.18 -2.75 21.97
N GLU A 99 -9.73 -3.47 22.99
CA GLU A 99 -8.34 -3.84 23.15
C GLU A 99 -7.85 -4.73 22.01
N GLU A 100 -8.67 -5.67 21.59
CA GLU A 100 -8.34 -6.56 20.48
C GLU A 100 -8.30 -5.79 19.16
N ARG A 101 -9.27 -4.89 18.96
CA ARG A 101 -9.32 -4.03 17.79
C ARG A 101 -8.05 -3.17 17.67
N GLU A 102 -7.64 -2.57 18.78
CA GLU A 102 -6.42 -1.74 18.79
C GLU A 102 -5.17 -2.56 18.48
N ARG A 103 -5.11 -3.78 19.00
CA ARG A 103 -4.00 -4.68 18.73
C ARG A 103 -3.91 -5.03 17.24
N ILE A 104 -5.05 -5.33 16.63
CA ILE A 104 -5.13 -5.66 15.20
C ILE A 104 -4.71 -4.46 14.36
N ILE A 105 -5.22 -3.27 14.67
CA ILE A 105 -4.87 -2.05 13.96
C ILE A 105 -3.37 -1.79 14.05
N ARG A 106 -2.78 -1.97 15.23
CA ARG A 106 -1.35 -1.78 15.43
C ARG A 106 -0.52 -2.81 14.66
N ALA A 107 -0.97 -4.06 14.63
CA ALA A 107 -0.30 -5.11 13.87
C ALA A 107 -0.35 -4.83 12.37
N ASP A 108 -1.49 -4.38 11.85
CA ASP A 108 -1.62 -4.00 10.45
C ASP A 108 -0.73 -2.81 10.10
N TRP A 109 -0.69 -1.81 10.97
CA TRP A 109 0.20 -0.67 10.78
C TRP A 109 1.65 -1.12 10.67
N THR A 110 2.08 -1.99 11.58
CA THR A 110 3.45 -2.51 11.58
C THR A 110 3.76 -3.28 10.30
N GLN A 111 2.84 -4.13 9.84
CA GLN A 111 3.09 -4.89 8.62
C GLN A 111 3.20 -3.98 7.41
N TYR A 112 2.37 -2.93 7.32
CA TYR A 112 2.44 -1.98 6.22
C TYR A 112 3.76 -1.21 6.25
N GLN A 113 4.16 -0.70 7.40
CA GLN A 113 5.42 0.04 7.55
C GLN A 113 6.62 -0.86 7.23
N SER A 114 6.58 -2.11 7.66
CA SER A 114 7.64 -3.07 7.34
C SER A 114 7.74 -3.31 5.85
N TRP A 115 6.60 -3.46 5.18
CA TRP A 115 6.58 -3.61 3.72
C TRP A 115 7.13 -2.36 3.03
N LEU A 116 6.67 -1.19 3.42
CA LEU A 116 7.04 0.08 2.80
C LEU A 116 8.54 0.34 2.94
N ASN A 117 9.10 0.03 4.10
CA ASN A 117 10.49 0.33 4.42
C ASN A 117 11.47 -0.80 4.08
N ARG A 118 10.95 -1.93 3.60
CA ARG A 118 11.81 -3.04 3.21
C ARG A 118 12.77 -2.59 2.11
N GLY A 119 14.02 -2.98 2.22
CA GLY A 119 15.08 -2.56 1.33
C GLY A 119 15.76 -1.27 1.78
N GLN A 120 15.03 -0.36 2.39
CA GLN A 120 15.58 0.88 2.91
C GLN A 120 16.47 0.63 4.12
N ASP A 121 16.00 -0.23 5.03
CA ASP A 121 16.78 -0.64 6.20
C ASP A 121 18.04 -1.39 5.80
N GLU A 122 17.93 -2.22 4.77
CA GLU A 122 19.10 -2.95 4.25
C GLU A 122 20.15 -2.00 3.69
N GLN A 123 19.73 -0.96 2.98
CA GLN A 123 20.64 0.06 2.46
C GLN A 123 21.33 0.82 3.60
N ASN A 124 20.57 1.18 4.62
CA ASN A 124 21.10 1.88 5.77
C ASN A 124 22.08 1.01 6.54
N SER A 125 21.78 -0.26 6.73
CA SER A 125 22.67 -1.19 7.39
C SER A 125 23.97 -1.35 6.63
N GLY A 126 23.89 -1.46 5.31
CA GLY A 126 25.08 -1.54 4.48
C GLY A 126 25.95 -0.31 4.56
N THR A 127 25.35 0.85 4.63
CA THR A 127 26.06 2.12 4.75
C THR A 127 26.76 2.25 6.10
N GLU A 128 26.09 1.85 7.16
CA GLU A 128 26.62 1.92 8.50
C GLU A 128 27.71 0.89 8.76
N GLY A 129 27.66 -0.21 8.05
CA GLY A 129 28.64 -1.27 8.19
C GLY A 129 29.99 -0.96 7.56
N VAL A 130 30.10 0.15 6.90
CA VAL A 130 31.33 0.54 6.21
C VAL A 130 32.29 1.31 7.14
#